data_7e9569ed7c4a7a5c0148e213efd232ba
#
_entry.id   7e9569ed7c4a7a5c0148e213efd232ba
#
_cell.length_a   1.000
_cell.length_b   1.000
_cell.length_c   1.000
_cell.angle_alpha   90.00
_cell.angle_beta   90.00
_cell.angle_gamma   90.00
#
_symmetry.space_group_name_H-M   'P 1'
#
loop_
_entity.id
_entity.type
_entity.pdbx_description
1 polymer ?
#
loop_
_entity_poly.entity_id
_entity_poly.type
_entity_poly.pdbx_seq_one_letter_code
_entity_poly.pdbx_strand_id
1 'polypeptide(L)'
;MKGIILAGGAGTRLYPLTMVTSKQLLPVYDKPMIYYPLSTLMLAGIQDILIISTPNDTPRFEALLGDGSQFGVKLEYQVQPSPDGLAQAFILGEQFIGNDACAMVLGDNIFYGNGFRKILRAAVQDAEQNQRATVFGYYVTDPERFGVVAFDENGKATSIEEKPKDPKSNYAVTGLYFYPAGVSVKANQVKPSARGELEITTLNEMYLQDDLLDVQILGRGFAWLDTGTMDSLVEAADFVQMVSQRQGITISAPEEIAFVNQWITREKLFESAARYGKSPYGAHLKAVAEGRVRY
;
A
#
# COMPACT_ATOMS: atom_id res chain seq x y z
N MET A 1 14.95 2.80 4.71
CA MET A 1 13.82 3.10 3.78
C MET A 1 12.68 3.78 4.50
N LYS A 2 12.06 4.76 3.89
CA LYS A 2 10.83 5.43 4.33
C LYS A 2 9.60 4.83 3.63
N GLY A 3 8.42 4.97 4.24
CA GLY A 3 7.16 4.51 3.65
C GLY A 3 6.17 5.67 3.48
N ILE A 4 5.39 5.66 2.40
CA ILE A 4 4.27 6.57 2.20
C ILE A 4 3.00 5.76 2.01
N ILE A 5 1.93 6.13 2.71
CA ILE A 5 0.57 5.69 2.41
C ILE A 5 -0.15 6.89 1.80
N LEU A 6 -0.51 6.78 0.53
CA LEU A 6 -1.30 7.82 -0.13
C LEU A 6 -2.80 7.52 0.06
N ALA A 7 -3.40 8.21 1.00
CA ALA A 7 -4.80 8.08 1.41
C ALA A 7 -5.63 9.31 1.04
N GLY A 8 -5.33 9.89 -0.11
CA GLY A 8 -6.03 11.07 -0.67
C GLY A 8 -7.18 10.68 -1.59
N GLY A 9 -7.75 11.71 -2.21
CA GLY A 9 -8.82 11.58 -3.20
C GLY A 9 -10.23 11.68 -2.61
N ALA A 10 -11.17 12.21 -3.41
CA ALA A 10 -12.54 12.50 -2.96
C ALA A 10 -13.44 11.25 -2.84
N GLY A 11 -13.01 10.10 -3.33
CA GLY A 11 -13.78 8.84 -3.24
C GLY A 11 -15.17 8.88 -3.91
N THR A 12 -15.38 9.76 -4.91
CA THR A 12 -16.72 10.03 -5.50
C THR A 12 -17.41 8.81 -6.08
N ARG A 13 -16.65 7.80 -6.53
CA ARG A 13 -17.20 6.53 -7.02
C ARG A 13 -17.88 5.70 -5.93
N LEU A 14 -17.64 6.03 -4.65
CA LEU A 14 -18.25 5.39 -3.49
C LEU A 14 -19.31 6.27 -2.81
N TYR A 15 -19.80 7.32 -3.46
CA TYR A 15 -20.93 8.08 -2.92
C TYR A 15 -22.19 7.21 -2.83
N PRO A 16 -22.99 7.33 -1.75
CA PRO A 16 -22.91 8.30 -0.64
C PRO A 16 -21.97 7.90 0.53
N LEU A 17 -21.32 6.73 0.52
CA LEU A 17 -20.51 6.24 1.65
C LEU A 17 -19.38 7.20 2.05
N THR A 18 -18.78 7.88 1.06
CA THR A 18 -17.62 8.75 1.25
C THR A 18 -17.95 10.23 1.29
N MET A 19 -19.24 10.61 1.43
CA MET A 19 -19.63 12.02 1.54
C MET A 19 -19.13 12.71 2.79
N VAL A 20 -18.90 11.97 3.87
CA VAL A 20 -18.51 12.49 5.18
C VAL A 20 -17.26 11.81 5.77
N THR A 21 -16.62 10.91 5.01
CA THR A 21 -15.45 10.18 5.48
C THR A 21 -14.56 9.76 4.30
N SER A 22 -13.27 9.63 4.56
CA SER A 22 -12.32 9.05 3.61
C SER A 22 -12.69 7.61 3.27
N LYS A 23 -12.49 7.21 2.02
CA LYS A 23 -12.62 5.82 1.57
C LYS A 23 -11.79 4.86 2.43
N GLN A 24 -10.58 5.25 2.77
CA GLN A 24 -9.63 4.44 3.53
C GLN A 24 -10.01 4.25 5.01
N LEU A 25 -11.02 4.96 5.48
CA LEU A 25 -11.64 4.77 6.81
C LEU A 25 -12.87 3.86 6.78
N LEU A 26 -13.37 3.50 5.59
CA LEU A 26 -14.45 2.52 5.46
C LEU A 26 -13.97 1.14 5.92
N PRO A 27 -14.88 0.35 6.51
CA PRO A 27 -14.52 -1.00 6.95
C PRO A 27 -14.32 -1.93 5.75
N VAL A 28 -13.28 -2.77 5.83
CA VAL A 28 -13.13 -3.95 5.00
C VAL A 28 -13.12 -5.14 5.95
N TYR A 29 -14.27 -5.80 6.06
CA TYR A 29 -14.59 -6.88 7.00
C TYR A 29 -14.45 -6.47 8.48
N ASP A 30 -13.28 -6.65 9.09
CA ASP A 30 -13.08 -6.56 10.56
C ASP A 30 -12.33 -5.30 11.01
N LYS A 31 -11.84 -4.47 10.08
CA LYS A 31 -11.04 -3.27 10.39
C LYS A 31 -11.14 -2.20 9.31
N PRO A 32 -10.75 -0.94 9.60
CA PRO A 32 -10.65 0.11 8.59
C PRO A 32 -9.66 -0.25 7.49
N MET A 33 -9.97 0.14 6.25
CA MET A 33 -9.17 -0.15 5.05
C MET A 33 -7.70 0.24 5.20
N ILE A 34 -7.39 1.36 5.86
CA ILE A 34 -6.02 1.87 6.04
C ILE A 34 -5.08 0.88 6.75
N TYR A 35 -5.61 -0.08 7.52
CA TYR A 35 -4.81 -1.10 8.21
C TYR A 35 -4.10 -2.05 7.24
N TYR A 36 -4.66 -2.27 6.05
CA TYR A 36 -4.08 -3.16 5.04
C TYR A 36 -2.82 -2.57 4.40
N PRO A 37 -2.82 -1.34 3.84
CA PRO A 37 -1.60 -0.72 3.33
C PRO A 37 -0.56 -0.46 4.43
N LEU A 38 -0.98 -0.10 5.65
CA LEU A 38 -0.08 -0.01 6.79
C LEU A 38 0.63 -1.35 7.05
N SER A 39 -0.12 -2.44 7.09
CA SER A 39 0.43 -3.79 7.24
C SER A 39 1.38 -4.17 6.12
N THR A 40 1.11 -3.75 4.89
CA THR A 40 1.98 -4.00 3.72
C THR A 40 3.36 -3.38 3.92
N LEU A 41 3.43 -2.11 4.32
CA LEU A 41 4.71 -1.45 4.63
C LEU A 41 5.42 -2.09 5.83
N MET A 42 4.68 -2.46 6.87
CA MET A 42 5.23 -3.15 8.05
C MET A 42 5.78 -4.54 7.71
N LEU A 43 5.15 -5.30 6.81
CA LEU A 43 5.67 -6.57 6.29
C LEU A 43 6.97 -6.37 5.49
N ALA A 44 7.10 -5.27 4.77
CA ALA A 44 8.36 -4.88 4.13
C ALA A 44 9.46 -4.52 5.14
N GLY A 45 9.09 -4.26 6.41
CA GLY A 45 10.01 -3.88 7.49
C GLY A 45 10.21 -2.39 7.63
N ILE A 46 9.30 -1.61 7.11
CA ILE A 46 9.35 -0.15 7.15
C ILE A 46 8.65 0.33 8.43
N GLN A 47 9.35 1.17 9.20
CA GLN A 47 8.84 1.71 10.48
C GLN A 47 8.58 3.22 10.45
N ASP A 48 9.28 3.99 9.61
CA ASP A 48 9.02 5.41 9.41
C ASP A 48 8.02 5.57 8.26
N ILE A 49 6.80 6.00 8.55
CA ILE A 49 5.69 6.02 7.59
C ILE A 49 5.00 7.39 7.60
N LEU A 50 4.85 7.98 6.42
CA LEU A 50 4.10 9.20 6.18
C LEU A 50 2.72 8.86 5.59
N ILE A 51 1.67 9.35 6.22
CA ILE A 51 0.30 9.26 5.70
C ILE A 51 -0.05 10.60 5.04
N ILE A 52 -0.29 10.55 3.73
CA ILE A 52 -0.68 11.73 2.95
C ILE A 52 -2.19 11.63 2.68
N SER A 53 -2.95 12.63 3.12
CA SER A 53 -4.41 12.65 2.97
C SER A 53 -4.97 14.05 2.74
N THR A 54 -6.30 14.13 2.56
CA THR A 54 -7.00 15.41 2.38
C THR A 54 -6.98 16.26 3.66
N PRO A 55 -7.17 17.58 3.57
CA PRO A 55 -7.28 18.44 4.77
C PRO A 55 -8.37 17.98 5.75
N ASN A 56 -9.48 17.45 5.23
CA ASN A 56 -10.63 17.02 6.04
C ASN A 56 -10.42 15.67 6.72
N ASP A 57 -9.62 14.78 6.13
CA ASP A 57 -9.47 13.42 6.60
C ASP A 57 -8.19 13.19 7.41
N THR A 58 -7.15 14.01 7.22
CA THR A 58 -5.89 13.91 7.99
C THR A 58 -6.13 13.85 9.49
N PRO A 59 -6.96 14.74 10.14
CA PRO A 59 -7.23 14.64 11.57
C PRO A 59 -7.91 13.33 12.00
N ARG A 60 -8.67 12.69 11.11
CA ARG A 60 -9.32 11.40 11.40
C ARG A 60 -8.33 10.25 11.39
N PHE A 61 -7.35 10.28 10.47
CA PHE A 61 -6.25 9.30 10.48
C PHE A 61 -5.38 9.49 11.73
N GLU A 62 -5.07 10.73 12.13
CA GLU A 62 -4.36 11.01 13.37
C GLU A 62 -5.11 10.49 14.59
N ALA A 63 -6.42 10.71 14.66
CA ALA A 63 -7.26 10.20 15.75
C ALA A 63 -7.32 8.67 15.81
N LEU A 64 -7.31 7.99 14.65
CA LEU A 64 -7.38 6.53 14.56
C LEU A 64 -6.03 5.87 14.89
N LEU A 65 -4.94 6.38 14.30
CA LEU A 65 -3.65 5.70 14.24
C LEU A 65 -2.62 6.31 15.20
N GLY A 66 -2.86 7.53 15.72
CA GLY A 66 -1.97 8.24 16.64
C GLY A 66 -0.57 8.44 16.03
N ASP A 67 0.45 8.33 16.85
CA ASP A 67 1.86 8.41 16.44
C ASP A 67 2.45 7.08 15.93
N GLY A 68 1.65 6.02 15.93
CA GLY A 68 2.06 4.68 15.49
C GLY A 68 2.77 3.84 16.55
N SER A 69 3.02 4.37 17.75
CA SER A 69 3.76 3.66 18.80
C SER A 69 3.11 2.33 19.22
N GLN A 70 1.76 2.22 19.12
CA GLN A 70 1.04 0.97 19.36
C GLN A 70 1.36 -0.12 18.33
N PHE A 71 1.84 0.24 17.16
CA PHE A 71 2.26 -0.67 16.08
C PHE A 71 3.79 -0.79 15.98
N GLY A 72 4.53 -0.15 16.90
CA GLY A 72 6.00 -0.15 16.84
C GLY A 72 6.57 0.59 15.63
N VAL A 73 5.83 1.52 15.07
CA VAL A 73 6.21 2.38 13.95
C VAL A 73 6.11 3.85 14.34
N LYS A 74 6.71 4.73 13.55
CA LYS A 74 6.55 6.18 13.65
C LYS A 74 5.67 6.64 12.51
N LEU A 75 4.52 7.24 12.83
CA LEU A 75 3.62 7.82 11.85
C LEU A 75 3.77 9.34 11.84
N GLU A 76 3.91 9.90 10.64
CA GLU A 76 3.81 11.32 10.36
C GLU A 76 2.65 11.54 9.38
N TYR A 77 2.13 12.78 9.34
CA TYR A 77 0.95 13.10 8.56
C TYR A 77 1.21 14.35 7.72
N GLN A 78 0.79 14.30 6.45
CA GLN A 78 0.93 15.40 5.52
C GLN A 78 -0.39 15.62 4.78
N VAL A 79 -0.77 16.90 4.66
CA VAL A 79 -1.95 17.28 3.88
C VAL A 79 -1.61 17.36 2.40
N GLN A 80 -2.42 16.69 1.57
CA GLN A 80 -2.48 16.88 0.12
C GLN A 80 -3.58 17.91 -0.18
N PRO A 81 -3.27 19.14 -0.61
CA PRO A 81 -4.27 20.18 -0.82
C PRO A 81 -5.21 19.89 -1.98
N SER A 82 -4.68 19.28 -3.04
CA SER A 82 -5.40 18.88 -4.26
C SER A 82 -4.86 17.54 -4.77
N PRO A 83 -5.71 16.69 -5.39
CA PRO A 83 -5.30 15.38 -5.90
C PRO A 83 -4.65 15.49 -7.29
N ASP A 84 -3.46 16.08 -7.35
CA ASP A 84 -2.77 16.39 -8.60
C ASP A 84 -1.98 15.21 -9.18
N GLY A 85 -2.29 13.99 -8.76
CA GLY A 85 -1.69 12.75 -9.24
C GLY A 85 -0.85 12.02 -8.19
N LEU A 86 -0.53 10.74 -8.48
CA LEU A 86 0.16 9.88 -7.50
C LEU A 86 1.62 10.27 -7.26
N ALA A 87 2.33 10.76 -8.30
CA ALA A 87 3.73 11.18 -8.16
C ALA A 87 3.89 12.41 -7.26
N GLN A 88 2.83 13.21 -7.06
CA GLN A 88 2.83 14.34 -6.11
C GLN A 88 3.18 13.91 -4.69
N ALA A 89 2.87 12.66 -4.31
CA ALA A 89 3.18 12.15 -2.98
C ALA A 89 4.68 12.24 -2.62
N PHE A 90 5.56 12.01 -3.59
CA PHE A 90 7.01 12.11 -3.38
C PHE A 90 7.50 13.56 -3.30
N ILE A 91 6.79 14.50 -3.93
CA ILE A 91 7.07 15.94 -3.85
C ILE A 91 6.64 16.46 -2.48
N LEU A 92 5.42 16.14 -2.04
CA LEU A 92 4.92 16.51 -0.72
C LEU A 92 5.73 15.87 0.42
N GLY A 93 6.18 14.63 0.22
CA GLY A 93 6.98 13.87 1.16
C GLY A 93 8.49 14.14 1.12
N GLU A 94 8.98 15.10 0.32
CA GLU A 94 10.41 15.30 0.07
C GLU A 94 11.23 15.47 1.37
N GLN A 95 10.74 16.29 2.31
CA GLN A 95 11.44 16.50 3.59
C GLN A 95 11.46 15.24 4.46
N PHE A 96 10.37 14.46 4.46
CA PHE A 96 10.26 13.19 5.19
C PHE A 96 11.17 12.12 4.58
N ILE A 97 11.21 12.01 3.25
CA ILE A 97 12.03 11.05 2.52
C ILE A 97 13.52 11.36 2.70
N GLY A 98 13.89 12.64 2.55
CA GLY A 98 15.29 13.06 2.59
C GLY A 98 16.13 12.31 1.54
N ASN A 99 17.20 11.69 2.00
CA ASN A 99 18.12 10.90 1.17
C ASN A 99 17.87 9.38 1.24
N ASP A 100 16.75 8.96 1.80
CA ASP A 100 16.41 7.55 1.93
C ASP A 100 15.72 7.01 0.67
N ALA A 101 15.78 5.70 0.47
CA ALA A 101 14.89 4.99 -0.41
C ALA A 101 13.45 5.07 0.14
N CYS A 102 12.45 5.03 -0.75
CA CYS A 102 11.05 5.22 -0.36
C CYS A 102 10.13 4.18 -1.01
N ALA A 103 9.29 3.55 -0.21
CA ALA A 103 8.16 2.77 -0.69
C ALA A 103 6.88 3.59 -0.61
N MET A 104 5.99 3.43 -1.60
CA MET A 104 4.64 3.99 -1.55
C MET A 104 3.61 2.90 -1.78
N VAL A 105 2.54 2.93 -0.98
CA VAL A 105 1.35 2.09 -1.19
C VAL A 105 0.11 2.98 -1.25
N LEU A 106 -0.80 2.66 -2.17
CA LEU A 106 -2.08 3.33 -2.24
C LEU A 106 -2.98 2.85 -1.10
N GLY A 107 -3.63 3.79 -0.44
CA GLY A 107 -4.42 3.55 0.77
C GLY A 107 -5.65 2.66 0.60
N ASP A 108 -6.03 2.36 -0.64
CA ASP A 108 -7.16 1.53 -1.04
C ASP A 108 -6.75 0.19 -1.67
N ASN A 109 -5.48 -0.16 -1.62
CA ASN A 109 -4.97 -1.41 -2.15
C ASN A 109 -4.76 -2.44 -1.04
N ILE A 110 -5.27 -3.64 -1.24
CA ILE A 110 -5.14 -4.77 -0.34
C ILE A 110 -4.36 -5.87 -1.06
N PHE A 111 -3.34 -6.39 -0.38
CA PHE A 111 -2.50 -7.47 -0.89
C PHE A 111 -2.56 -8.67 0.04
N TYR A 112 -2.70 -9.86 -0.55
CA TYR A 112 -2.61 -11.11 0.18
C TYR A 112 -1.94 -12.18 -0.68
N GLY A 113 -1.03 -12.95 -0.09
CA GLY A 113 -0.39 -14.06 -0.80
C GLY A 113 0.73 -14.69 0.02
N ASN A 114 0.95 -15.98 -0.25
CA ASN A 114 2.03 -16.71 0.42
C ASN A 114 3.41 -16.18 -0.04
N GLY A 115 4.31 -16.00 0.93
CA GLY A 115 5.65 -15.49 0.66
C GLY A 115 5.72 -13.98 0.38
N PHE A 116 4.63 -13.23 0.54
CA PHE A 116 4.60 -11.79 0.23
C PHE A 116 5.67 -11.01 1.00
N ARG A 117 5.89 -11.30 2.29
CA ARG A 117 6.98 -10.70 3.08
C ARG A 117 8.35 -10.82 2.39
N LYS A 118 8.66 -11.99 1.81
CA LYS A 118 9.94 -12.23 1.13
C LYS A 118 10.08 -11.34 -0.12
N ILE A 119 9.02 -11.24 -0.89
CA ILE A 119 8.97 -10.39 -2.10
C ILE A 119 9.16 -8.92 -1.74
N LEU A 120 8.47 -8.44 -0.70
CA LEU A 120 8.60 -7.05 -0.24
C LEU A 120 10.02 -6.75 0.26
N ARG A 121 10.63 -7.67 1.01
CA ARG A 121 12.01 -7.50 1.50
C ARG A 121 13.04 -7.49 0.37
N ALA A 122 12.82 -8.25 -0.69
CA ALA A 122 13.66 -8.20 -1.89
C ALA A 122 13.55 -6.82 -2.57
N ALA A 123 12.35 -6.27 -2.73
CA ALA A 123 12.14 -4.93 -3.28
C ALA A 123 12.80 -3.82 -2.42
N VAL A 124 12.78 -3.95 -1.09
CA VAL A 124 13.52 -3.06 -0.18
C VAL A 124 15.02 -3.15 -0.46
N GLN A 125 15.56 -4.36 -0.57
CA GLN A 125 16.99 -4.58 -0.85
C GLN A 125 17.39 -4.01 -2.21
N ASP A 126 16.58 -4.20 -3.24
CA ASP A 126 16.85 -3.68 -4.58
C ASP A 126 16.88 -2.14 -4.58
N ALA A 127 15.95 -1.50 -3.88
CA ALA A 127 15.93 -0.05 -3.79
C ALA A 127 17.10 0.52 -2.97
N GLU A 128 17.46 -0.10 -1.84
CA GLU A 128 18.52 0.43 -0.95
C GLU A 128 19.94 0.08 -1.41
N GLN A 129 20.13 -1.13 -1.94
CA GLN A 129 21.49 -1.62 -2.26
C GLN A 129 21.80 -1.58 -3.75
N ASN A 130 20.81 -1.88 -4.60
CA ASN A 130 21.01 -1.97 -6.05
C ASN A 130 20.58 -0.69 -6.79
N GLN A 131 20.02 0.28 -6.07
CA GLN A 131 19.53 1.57 -6.61
C GLN A 131 18.51 1.38 -7.75
N ARG A 132 17.66 0.32 -7.63
CA ARG A 132 16.63 -0.01 -8.60
C ARG A 132 15.25 0.22 -8.04
N ALA A 133 14.35 0.71 -8.88
CA ALA A 133 12.93 0.76 -8.55
C ALA A 133 12.27 -0.59 -8.79
N THR A 134 11.28 -0.94 -7.96
CA THR A 134 10.46 -2.15 -8.13
C THR A 134 8.99 -1.78 -8.13
N VAL A 135 8.26 -2.23 -9.15
CA VAL A 135 6.80 -2.19 -9.22
C VAL A 135 6.25 -3.61 -9.35
N PHE A 136 4.94 -3.79 -9.06
CA PHE A 136 4.33 -5.12 -9.04
C PHE A 136 3.29 -5.22 -10.15
N GLY A 137 3.46 -6.22 -11.03
CA GLY A 137 2.53 -6.56 -12.08
C GLY A 137 1.55 -7.64 -11.63
N TYR A 138 0.26 -7.45 -11.90
CA TYR A 138 -0.80 -8.40 -11.60
C TYR A 138 -1.68 -8.63 -12.84
N TYR A 139 -1.99 -9.89 -13.15
CA TYR A 139 -2.82 -10.23 -14.30
C TYR A 139 -4.28 -9.87 -14.06
N VAL A 140 -4.88 -9.06 -14.94
CA VAL A 140 -6.27 -8.63 -14.89
C VAL A 140 -6.98 -8.88 -16.21
N THR A 141 -8.31 -8.87 -16.20
CA THR A 141 -9.14 -9.05 -17.39
C THR A 141 -9.58 -7.73 -18.03
N ASP A 142 -9.39 -6.60 -17.32
CA ASP A 142 -9.77 -5.25 -17.69
C ASP A 142 -8.58 -4.26 -17.57
N PRO A 143 -7.45 -4.55 -18.29
CA PRO A 143 -6.19 -3.81 -18.12
C PRO A 143 -6.28 -2.32 -18.47
N GLU A 144 -7.22 -1.91 -19.32
CA GLU A 144 -7.42 -0.51 -19.74
C GLU A 144 -7.76 0.45 -18.59
N ARG A 145 -8.08 -0.08 -17.42
CA ARG A 145 -8.37 0.73 -16.22
C ARG A 145 -7.12 1.16 -15.45
N PHE A 146 -5.97 0.57 -15.73
CA PHE A 146 -4.74 0.65 -14.94
C PHE A 146 -3.56 1.13 -15.77
N GLY A 147 -2.44 1.39 -15.10
CA GLY A 147 -1.14 1.39 -15.78
C GLY A 147 -0.80 -0.03 -16.24
N VAL A 148 -0.44 -0.22 -17.49
CA VAL A 148 -0.20 -1.55 -18.08
C VAL A 148 1.26 -1.70 -18.43
N VAL A 149 1.90 -2.77 -17.97
CA VAL A 149 3.29 -3.11 -18.34
C VAL A 149 3.32 -4.16 -19.44
N ALA A 150 4.13 -3.94 -20.47
CA ALA A 150 4.42 -4.93 -21.51
C ALA A 150 5.83 -5.52 -21.32
N PHE A 151 6.01 -6.75 -21.79
CA PHE A 151 7.24 -7.51 -21.64
C PHE A 151 7.75 -8.01 -23.00
N ASP A 152 9.05 -8.21 -23.10
CA ASP A 152 9.67 -8.95 -24.19
C ASP A 152 9.59 -10.49 -23.98
N GLU A 153 10.14 -11.25 -24.92
CA GLU A 153 10.18 -12.71 -24.88
C GLU A 153 10.98 -13.28 -23.69
N ASN A 154 11.87 -12.47 -23.09
CA ASN A 154 12.68 -12.82 -21.93
C ASN A 154 12.01 -12.41 -20.60
N GLY A 155 10.83 -11.79 -20.66
CA GLY A 155 10.12 -11.31 -19.48
C GLY A 155 10.63 -9.96 -18.94
N LYS A 156 11.46 -9.23 -19.71
CA LYS A 156 11.90 -7.88 -19.36
C LYS A 156 10.82 -6.87 -19.75
N ALA A 157 10.51 -5.93 -18.85
CA ALA A 157 9.57 -4.85 -19.12
C ALA A 157 10.10 -3.95 -20.27
N THR A 158 9.22 -3.66 -21.24
CA THR A 158 9.55 -2.87 -22.43
C THR A 158 8.81 -1.55 -22.50
N SER A 159 7.62 -1.48 -21.91
CA SER A 159 6.84 -0.25 -21.80
C SER A 159 5.90 -0.29 -20.62
N ILE A 160 5.54 0.88 -20.10
CA ILE A 160 4.43 1.05 -19.17
C ILE A 160 3.55 2.17 -19.72
N GLU A 161 2.24 1.94 -19.83
CA GLU A 161 1.28 2.89 -20.41
C GLU A 161 0.12 3.13 -19.44
N GLU A 162 -0.21 4.39 -19.17
CA GLU A 162 -1.32 4.76 -18.29
C GLU A 162 -2.65 4.62 -19.02
N LYS A 163 -3.52 3.72 -18.54
CA LYS A 163 -4.87 3.49 -19.05
C LYS A 163 -4.96 3.47 -20.58
N PRO A 164 -4.18 2.59 -21.24
CA PRO A 164 -4.16 2.53 -22.69
C PRO A 164 -5.51 2.10 -23.23
N LYS A 165 -5.95 2.69 -24.35
CA LYS A 165 -7.17 2.27 -25.05
C LYS A 165 -7.02 0.88 -25.69
N ASP A 166 -5.79 0.52 -26.03
CA ASP A 166 -5.43 -0.74 -26.66
C ASP A 166 -4.23 -1.35 -25.89
N PRO A 167 -4.52 -2.07 -24.78
CA PRO A 167 -3.47 -2.58 -23.90
C PRO A 167 -2.59 -3.63 -24.58
N LYS A 168 -1.26 -3.48 -24.45
CA LYS A 168 -0.28 -4.43 -25.01
C LYS A 168 -0.15 -5.71 -24.18
N SER A 169 -0.69 -5.74 -22.98
CA SER A 169 -0.69 -6.91 -22.10
C SER A 169 -1.86 -6.84 -21.11
N ASN A 170 -2.06 -7.92 -20.36
CA ASN A 170 -3.02 -7.97 -19.25
C ASN A 170 -2.38 -7.73 -17.88
N TYR A 171 -1.14 -7.26 -17.81
CA TYR A 171 -0.47 -7.03 -16.53
C TYR A 171 -0.63 -5.58 -16.10
N ALA A 172 -1.53 -5.37 -15.14
CA ALA A 172 -1.71 -4.08 -14.46
C ALA A 172 -0.58 -3.84 -13.45
N VAL A 173 -0.08 -2.61 -13.38
CA VAL A 173 0.80 -2.16 -12.31
C VAL A 173 -0.06 -1.87 -11.08
N THR A 174 0.22 -2.57 -9.98
CA THR A 174 -0.53 -2.41 -8.73
C THR A 174 -0.16 -1.12 -8.00
N GLY A 175 -0.93 -0.74 -6.99
CA GLY A 175 -0.67 0.47 -6.18
C GLY A 175 0.41 0.27 -5.11
N LEU A 176 1.52 -0.38 -5.44
CA LEU A 176 2.66 -0.61 -4.55
C LEU A 176 3.97 -0.39 -5.31
N TYR A 177 4.81 0.49 -4.80
CA TYR A 177 5.99 0.99 -5.48
C TYR A 177 7.16 1.09 -4.51
N PHE A 178 8.36 0.71 -4.96
CA PHE A 178 9.61 0.87 -4.23
C PHE A 178 10.60 1.63 -5.10
N TYR A 179 11.18 2.69 -4.57
CA TYR A 179 12.13 3.53 -5.30
C TYR A 179 13.41 3.73 -4.50
N PRO A 180 14.57 3.81 -5.18
CA PRO A 180 15.83 4.18 -4.54
C PRO A 180 15.82 5.64 -4.05
N ALA A 181 16.86 6.03 -3.37
CA ALA A 181 17.10 7.41 -2.98
C ALA A 181 17.02 8.36 -4.18
N GLY A 182 16.53 9.58 -3.94
CA GLY A 182 16.39 10.59 -5.00
C GLY A 182 15.06 10.55 -5.76
N VAL A 183 14.09 9.72 -5.35
CA VAL A 183 12.77 9.64 -6.00
C VAL A 183 12.05 11.00 -6.04
N SER A 184 12.17 11.84 -5.01
CA SER A 184 11.56 13.18 -4.98
C SER A 184 12.11 14.08 -6.07
N VAL A 185 13.43 14.03 -6.31
CA VAL A 185 14.08 14.80 -7.38
C VAL A 185 13.56 14.37 -8.76
N LYS A 186 13.38 13.05 -8.96
CA LYS A 186 12.84 12.52 -10.21
C LYS A 186 11.36 12.84 -10.36
N ALA A 187 10.56 12.76 -9.28
CA ALA A 187 9.15 13.12 -9.26
C ALA A 187 8.90 14.61 -9.61
N ASN A 188 9.80 15.51 -9.18
CA ASN A 188 9.74 16.94 -9.54
C ASN A 188 9.94 17.19 -11.05
N GLN A 189 10.43 16.23 -11.82
CA GLN A 189 10.60 16.34 -13.29
C GLN A 189 9.36 15.84 -14.04
N VAL A 190 8.43 15.15 -13.39
CA VAL A 190 7.17 14.67 -13.99
C VAL A 190 6.31 15.85 -14.37
N LYS A 191 5.86 15.89 -15.63
CA LYS A 191 4.94 16.91 -16.12
C LYS A 191 3.52 16.42 -16.04
N PRO A 192 2.55 17.32 -15.80
CA PRO A 192 1.14 16.94 -15.82
C PRO A 192 0.75 16.30 -17.16
N SER A 193 0.00 15.21 -17.09
CA SER A 193 -0.57 14.52 -18.25
C SER A 193 -1.70 15.34 -18.89
N ALA A 194 -2.29 14.82 -19.97
CA ALA A 194 -3.49 15.40 -20.58
C ALA A 194 -4.69 15.48 -19.61
N ARG A 195 -4.65 14.72 -18.50
CA ARG A 195 -5.64 14.77 -17.40
C ARG A 195 -5.32 15.82 -16.34
N GLY A 196 -4.17 16.49 -16.44
CA GLY A 196 -3.67 17.45 -15.46
C GLY A 196 -3.01 16.79 -14.25
N GLU A 197 -2.75 15.48 -14.29
CA GLU A 197 -2.21 14.71 -13.18
C GLU A 197 -0.71 14.43 -13.35
N LEU A 198 0.05 14.46 -12.23
CA LEU A 198 1.42 13.97 -12.14
C LEU A 198 1.38 12.44 -12.02
N GLU A 199 1.45 11.77 -13.19
CA GLU A 199 1.23 10.34 -13.27
C GLU A 199 2.40 9.54 -12.67
N ILE A 200 2.07 8.54 -11.86
CA ILE A 200 3.07 7.59 -11.37
C ILE A 200 3.64 6.76 -12.51
N THR A 201 2.84 6.51 -13.54
CA THR A 201 3.28 5.79 -14.75
C THR A 201 4.42 6.53 -15.44
N THR A 202 4.36 7.86 -15.55
CA THR A 202 5.47 8.66 -16.11
C THR A 202 6.73 8.54 -15.26
N LEU A 203 6.61 8.56 -13.92
CA LEU A 203 7.74 8.33 -13.03
C LEU A 203 8.35 6.93 -13.25
N ASN A 204 7.53 5.89 -13.38
CA ASN A 204 7.98 4.54 -13.68
C ASN A 204 8.66 4.44 -15.06
N GLU A 205 8.13 5.11 -16.08
CA GLU A 205 8.74 5.18 -17.41
C GLU A 205 10.15 5.80 -17.36
N MET A 206 10.35 6.84 -16.54
CA MET A 206 11.68 7.44 -16.37
C MET A 206 12.68 6.43 -15.79
N TYR A 207 12.28 5.61 -14.82
CA TYR A 207 13.13 4.53 -14.29
C TYR A 207 13.34 3.41 -15.32
N LEU A 208 12.33 3.09 -16.12
CA LEU A 208 12.43 2.09 -17.18
C LEU A 208 13.41 2.53 -18.28
N GLN A 209 13.36 3.79 -18.69
CA GLN A 209 14.27 4.37 -19.70
C GLN A 209 15.74 4.39 -19.23
N ASP A 210 15.96 4.56 -17.92
CA ASP A 210 17.29 4.50 -17.30
C ASP A 210 17.76 3.05 -17.04
N ASP A 211 16.99 2.03 -17.43
CA ASP A 211 17.23 0.59 -17.13
C ASP A 211 17.32 0.30 -15.63
N LEU A 212 16.59 1.07 -14.81
CA LEU A 212 16.55 0.99 -13.34
C LEU A 212 15.18 0.57 -12.79
N LEU A 213 14.30 0.00 -13.60
CA LEU A 213 13.00 -0.50 -13.18
C LEU A 213 12.93 -2.02 -13.28
N ASP A 214 12.57 -2.65 -12.17
CA ASP A 214 12.21 -4.06 -12.11
C ASP A 214 10.69 -4.22 -11.94
N VAL A 215 10.11 -5.19 -12.64
CA VAL A 215 8.70 -5.54 -12.51
C VAL A 215 8.58 -6.93 -11.90
N GLN A 216 8.13 -6.98 -10.66
CA GLN A 216 7.88 -8.25 -9.95
C GLN A 216 6.45 -8.71 -10.23
N ILE A 217 6.27 -9.86 -10.87
CA ILE A 217 4.94 -10.43 -11.11
C ILE A 217 4.41 -11.09 -9.83
N LEU A 218 3.24 -10.66 -9.40
CA LEU A 218 2.43 -11.34 -8.39
C LEU A 218 1.65 -12.47 -9.10
N GLY A 219 2.18 -13.68 -9.01
CA GLY A 219 1.66 -14.84 -9.70
C GLY A 219 0.43 -15.47 -9.03
N ARG A 220 0.12 -16.71 -9.42
CA ARG A 220 -0.99 -17.48 -8.83
C ARG A 220 -0.81 -17.65 -7.32
N GLY A 221 -1.89 -17.50 -6.57
CA GLY A 221 -1.88 -17.54 -5.11
C GLY A 221 -1.73 -16.18 -4.45
N PHE A 222 -1.57 -15.11 -5.24
CA PHE A 222 -1.72 -13.73 -4.77
C PHE A 222 -3.12 -13.20 -5.09
N ALA A 223 -3.63 -12.35 -4.20
CA ALA A 223 -4.77 -11.50 -4.43
C ALA A 223 -4.33 -10.05 -4.29
N TRP A 224 -4.66 -9.25 -5.29
CA TRP A 224 -4.61 -7.80 -5.26
C TRP A 224 -6.02 -7.28 -5.45
N LEU A 225 -6.49 -6.47 -4.51
CA LEU A 225 -7.85 -5.95 -4.48
C LEU A 225 -7.76 -4.42 -4.50
N ASP A 226 -8.28 -3.82 -5.56
CA ASP A 226 -8.49 -2.38 -5.69
C ASP A 226 -9.94 -2.07 -5.27
N THR A 227 -10.10 -1.42 -4.13
CA THR A 227 -11.42 -1.13 -3.54
C THR A 227 -12.03 0.16 -4.08
N GLY A 228 -11.86 0.43 -5.38
CA GLY A 228 -12.23 1.69 -6.03
C GLY A 228 -13.72 1.86 -6.36
N THR A 229 -14.53 0.80 -6.28
CA THR A 229 -15.98 0.79 -6.58
C THR A 229 -16.78 0.11 -5.46
N MET A 230 -18.10 0.25 -5.47
CA MET A 230 -18.98 -0.41 -4.49
C MET A 230 -18.81 -1.93 -4.53
N ASP A 231 -18.82 -2.51 -5.72
CA ASP A 231 -18.71 -3.96 -5.90
C ASP A 231 -17.34 -4.45 -5.43
N SER A 232 -16.24 -3.78 -5.83
CA SER A 232 -14.89 -4.18 -5.41
C SER A 232 -14.66 -4.01 -3.90
N LEU A 233 -15.35 -3.07 -3.25
CA LEU A 233 -15.29 -2.93 -1.79
C LEU A 233 -15.98 -4.12 -1.08
N VAL A 234 -17.13 -4.57 -1.59
CA VAL A 234 -17.83 -5.75 -1.07
C VAL A 234 -17.00 -7.01 -1.32
N GLU A 235 -16.51 -7.22 -2.54
CA GLU A 235 -15.65 -8.34 -2.91
C GLU A 235 -14.39 -8.43 -2.03
N ALA A 236 -13.78 -7.29 -1.71
CA ALA A 236 -12.63 -7.25 -0.82
C ALA A 236 -13.00 -7.69 0.61
N ALA A 237 -14.14 -7.25 1.13
CA ALA A 237 -14.61 -7.66 2.45
C ALA A 237 -14.94 -9.16 2.50
N ASP A 238 -15.61 -9.69 1.49
CA ASP A 238 -15.95 -11.12 1.36
C ASP A 238 -14.68 -11.98 1.24
N PHE A 239 -13.70 -11.54 0.43
CA PHE A 239 -12.41 -12.21 0.31
C PHE A 239 -11.69 -12.29 1.66
N VAL A 240 -11.55 -11.16 2.35
CA VAL A 240 -10.87 -11.10 3.66
C VAL A 240 -11.61 -11.99 4.67
N GLN A 241 -12.93 -11.93 4.72
CA GLN A 241 -13.75 -12.77 5.58
C GLN A 241 -13.52 -14.25 5.31
N MET A 242 -13.65 -14.66 4.05
CA MET A 242 -13.50 -16.05 3.63
C MET A 242 -12.13 -16.62 4.00
N VAL A 243 -11.06 -15.90 3.66
CA VAL A 243 -9.69 -16.35 3.93
C VAL A 243 -9.44 -16.42 5.44
N SER A 244 -9.84 -15.38 6.18
CA SER A 244 -9.66 -15.34 7.65
C SER A 244 -10.38 -16.50 8.33
N GLN A 245 -11.61 -16.80 7.94
CA GLN A 245 -12.38 -17.90 8.50
C GLN A 245 -11.81 -19.28 8.14
N ARG A 246 -11.35 -19.46 6.89
CA ARG A 246 -10.83 -20.76 6.44
C ARG A 246 -9.46 -21.08 6.99
N GLN A 247 -8.61 -20.08 7.16
CA GLN A 247 -7.23 -20.24 7.64
C GLN A 247 -7.11 -20.03 9.16
N GLY A 248 -8.13 -19.46 9.81
CA GLY A 248 -8.08 -19.15 11.25
C GLY A 248 -7.09 -18.04 11.60
N ILE A 249 -6.85 -17.11 10.67
CA ILE A 249 -5.92 -15.97 10.79
C ILE A 249 -6.66 -14.65 10.67
N THR A 250 -6.00 -13.56 11.06
CA THR A 250 -6.44 -12.20 10.74
C THR A 250 -5.50 -11.62 9.69
N ILE A 251 -6.01 -11.33 8.50
CA ILE A 251 -5.22 -10.70 7.43
C ILE A 251 -4.88 -9.26 7.86
N SER A 252 -3.61 -8.87 7.72
CA SER A 252 -3.16 -7.49 7.92
C SER A 252 -3.52 -6.94 9.31
N ALA A 253 -3.03 -7.60 10.37
CA ALA A 253 -3.09 -7.12 11.74
C ALA A 253 -1.77 -6.41 12.10
N PRO A 254 -1.72 -5.05 12.10
CA PRO A 254 -0.48 -4.31 12.33
C PRO A 254 0.20 -4.67 13.66
N GLU A 255 -0.55 -4.86 14.74
CA GLU A 255 -0.02 -5.19 16.05
C GLU A 255 0.64 -6.58 16.08
N GLU A 256 0.04 -7.54 15.38
CA GLU A 256 0.63 -8.86 15.23
C GLU A 256 1.92 -8.81 14.41
N ILE A 257 1.92 -8.07 13.29
CA ILE A 257 3.11 -7.87 12.45
C ILE A 257 4.22 -7.19 13.27
N ALA A 258 3.88 -6.18 14.07
CA ALA A 258 4.81 -5.52 14.97
C ALA A 258 5.41 -6.49 16.01
N PHE A 259 4.60 -7.35 16.60
CA PHE A 259 5.05 -8.36 17.55
C PHE A 259 5.97 -9.40 16.90
N VAL A 260 5.60 -9.92 15.74
CA VAL A 260 6.42 -10.87 14.97
C VAL A 260 7.76 -10.26 14.52
N ASN A 261 7.75 -8.96 14.18
CA ASN A 261 8.97 -8.21 13.88
C ASN A 261 9.78 -7.80 15.12
N GLN A 262 9.30 -8.10 16.33
CA GLN A 262 9.93 -7.72 17.62
C GLN A 262 10.00 -6.18 17.83
N TRP A 263 9.06 -5.43 17.22
CA TRP A 263 8.96 -3.98 17.39
C TRP A 263 8.14 -3.58 18.61
N ILE A 264 7.28 -4.49 19.08
CA ILE A 264 6.54 -4.35 20.35
C ILE A 264 6.72 -5.60 21.21
N THR A 265 6.57 -5.43 22.53
CA THR A 265 6.64 -6.54 23.49
C THR A 265 5.32 -7.32 23.53
N ARG A 266 5.35 -8.48 24.17
CA ARG A 266 4.16 -9.29 24.44
C ARG A 266 3.15 -8.54 25.31
N GLU A 267 3.64 -7.80 26.32
CA GLU A 267 2.82 -6.98 27.21
C GLU A 267 2.07 -5.91 26.40
N LYS A 268 2.78 -5.25 25.47
CA LYS A 268 2.19 -4.25 24.58
C LYS A 268 1.11 -4.85 23.67
N LEU A 269 1.32 -6.07 23.18
CA LEU A 269 0.31 -6.80 22.39
C LEU A 269 -0.93 -7.14 23.23
N PHE A 270 -0.76 -7.52 24.52
CA PHE A 270 -1.88 -7.71 25.44
C PHE A 270 -2.66 -6.41 25.71
N GLU A 271 -1.96 -5.28 25.87
CA GLU A 271 -2.60 -3.95 26.00
C GLU A 271 -3.46 -3.64 24.75
N SER A 272 -2.91 -3.87 23.56
CA SER A 272 -3.63 -3.68 22.30
C SER A 272 -4.87 -4.59 22.21
N ALA A 273 -4.72 -5.87 22.56
CA ALA A 273 -5.84 -6.81 22.62
C ALA A 273 -6.95 -6.34 23.59
N ALA A 274 -6.57 -5.84 24.77
CA ALA A 274 -7.50 -5.32 25.77
C ALA A 274 -8.23 -4.05 25.28
N ARG A 275 -7.55 -3.17 24.53
CA ARG A 275 -8.15 -1.97 23.93
C ARG A 275 -9.30 -2.33 22.98
N TYR A 276 -9.17 -3.42 22.22
CA TYR A 276 -10.22 -3.88 21.30
C TYR A 276 -11.33 -4.70 21.99
N GLY A 277 -11.19 -4.98 23.28
CA GLY A 277 -12.22 -5.58 24.12
C GLY A 277 -12.66 -6.96 23.66
N LYS A 278 -13.99 -7.15 23.49
CA LYS A 278 -14.59 -8.43 23.12
C LYS A 278 -14.67 -8.66 21.60
N SER A 279 -14.06 -7.80 20.79
CA SER A 279 -14.09 -7.96 19.34
C SER A 279 -13.32 -9.21 18.90
N PRO A 280 -13.68 -9.83 17.75
CA PRO A 280 -12.90 -10.93 17.18
C PRO A 280 -11.44 -10.55 16.92
N TYR A 281 -11.17 -9.30 16.52
CA TYR A 281 -9.84 -8.76 16.32
C TYR A 281 -9.02 -8.75 17.63
N GLY A 282 -9.59 -8.25 18.72
CA GLY A 282 -8.94 -8.29 20.05
C GLY A 282 -8.70 -9.72 20.56
N ALA A 283 -9.66 -10.63 20.33
CA ALA A 283 -9.52 -12.03 20.68
C ALA A 283 -8.36 -12.71 19.90
N HIS A 284 -8.20 -12.36 18.61
CA HIS A 284 -7.08 -12.82 17.80
C HIS A 284 -5.73 -12.32 18.34
N LEU A 285 -5.58 -11.03 18.60
CA LEU A 285 -4.34 -10.49 19.17
C LEU A 285 -3.97 -11.12 20.50
N LYS A 286 -4.96 -11.40 21.34
CA LYS A 286 -4.77 -12.13 22.60
C LYS A 286 -4.26 -13.55 22.35
N ALA A 287 -4.83 -14.26 21.38
CA ALA A 287 -4.37 -15.61 21.02
C ALA A 287 -2.93 -15.62 20.49
N VAL A 288 -2.55 -14.61 19.70
CA VAL A 288 -1.16 -14.40 19.25
C VAL A 288 -0.24 -14.17 20.45
N ALA A 289 -0.59 -13.26 21.35
CA ALA A 289 0.21 -12.97 22.57
C ALA A 289 0.37 -14.20 23.47
N GLU A 290 -0.64 -15.07 23.56
CA GLU A 290 -0.60 -16.33 24.30
C GLU A 290 0.18 -17.44 23.56
N GLY A 291 0.64 -17.23 22.34
CA GLY A 291 1.35 -18.23 21.53
C GLY A 291 0.46 -19.35 20.99
N ARG A 292 -0.86 -19.12 20.92
CA ARG A 292 -1.84 -20.10 20.41
C ARG A 292 -1.97 -20.06 18.88
N VAL A 293 -1.58 -18.95 18.25
CA VAL A 293 -1.51 -18.82 16.80
C VAL A 293 -0.05 -19.02 16.38
N ARG A 294 0.18 -19.95 15.45
CA ARG A 294 1.50 -20.25 14.87
C ARG A 294 1.36 -20.29 13.35
N TYR A 295 2.33 -19.73 12.64
CA TYR A 295 2.43 -19.70 11.18
C TYR A 295 3.62 -20.53 10.69
#